data_a64d607c7b3e61b14ec24f99157a0818
#
_entry.id   a64d607c7b3e61b14ec24f99157a0818
#
_cell.length_a   1.000
_cell.length_b   1.000
_cell.length_c   1.000
_cell.angle_alpha   90.00
_cell.angle_beta   90.00
_cell.angle_gamma   90.00
#
_symmetry.space_group_name_H-M   'P 1'
#
loop_
_entity.id
_entity.type
_entity.pdbx_description
1 polymer ?
#
loop_
_entity_poly.entity_id
_entity_poly.type
_entity_poly.pdbx_seq_one_letter_code
_entity_poly.pdbx_strand_id
1 'polypeptide(L)'
;MVFSETPVSGGDESLPYPSKPLHDYVRTKIEGERAVRAADGERGLRTCAIRPVHIYGPDDPHAMIQSLEAFAERRVPFLLGNGSARFDVVHVDNVAHAHLLAAAKLHDPATCNQVGGRVYFTGEGHAPNYFEFLRPFAEASGIVMPRVRLPGPVVLLLAQAMELVHRVTGAEVPFHRFHYHILVKDFFFSNANAERDLGYAPVVSKEEGMAQTIEWVRTLTISS
;
A
#
# COMPACT_ATOMS: atom_id res chain seq x y z
N MET A 1 -0.52 5.58 6.78
CA MET A 1 -0.87 4.16 6.63
C MET A 1 -1.21 3.61 8.01
N VAL A 2 -2.42 3.08 8.22
CA VAL A 2 -2.86 2.53 9.51
C VAL A 2 -2.60 1.03 9.45
N PHE A 3 -1.49 0.56 10.03
CA PHE A 3 -1.21 -0.85 10.13
C PHE A 3 -1.65 -1.38 11.48
N SER A 4 -2.59 -2.31 11.49
CA SER A 4 -2.89 -3.14 12.65
C SER A 4 -2.40 -4.57 12.40
N GLU A 5 -2.16 -5.33 13.45
CA GLU A 5 -1.89 -6.78 13.35
C GLU A 5 -3.15 -7.57 12.96
N THR A 6 -4.29 -6.91 12.86
CA THR A 6 -5.55 -7.52 12.46
C THR A 6 -5.77 -7.35 10.96
N PRO A 7 -6.38 -8.33 10.28
CA PRO A 7 -6.83 -8.18 8.90
C PRO A 7 -7.74 -6.96 8.76
N VAL A 8 -7.63 -6.26 7.64
CA VAL A 8 -8.53 -5.15 7.30
C VAL A 8 -9.25 -5.49 6.01
N SER A 9 -10.56 -5.67 6.10
CA SER A 9 -11.43 -5.99 4.96
C SER A 9 -12.45 -4.87 4.77
N GLY A 10 -12.21 -3.97 3.82
CA GLY A 10 -13.07 -2.82 3.54
C GLY A 10 -13.08 -1.79 4.68
N GLY A 11 -11.94 -1.62 5.36
CA GLY A 11 -11.81 -0.64 6.44
C GLY A 11 -11.94 0.79 5.94
N ASP A 12 -12.40 1.69 6.80
CA ASP A 12 -12.52 3.12 6.51
C ASP A 12 -11.68 3.97 7.47
N GLU A 13 -11.82 5.29 7.39
CA GLU A 13 -11.05 6.26 8.16
C GLU A 13 -11.39 6.28 9.66
N SER A 14 -12.43 5.57 10.09
CA SER A 14 -12.78 5.39 11.50
C SER A 14 -11.84 4.40 12.21
N LEU A 15 -11.05 3.63 11.47
CA LEU A 15 -10.07 2.71 12.02
C LEU A 15 -9.07 3.46 12.93
N PRO A 16 -8.87 2.99 14.17
CA PRO A 16 -7.93 3.62 15.08
C PRO A 16 -6.48 3.41 14.63
N TYR A 17 -5.62 4.33 14.99
CA TYR A 17 -4.18 4.09 14.87
C TYR A 17 -3.77 2.91 15.76
N PRO A 18 -2.79 2.09 15.33
CA PRO A 18 -2.27 1.04 16.17
C PRO A 18 -1.65 1.61 17.45
N SER A 19 -1.95 1.00 18.59
CA SER A 19 -1.40 1.41 19.89
C SER A 19 0.12 1.24 19.95
N LYS A 20 0.66 0.27 19.21
CA LYS A 20 2.09 0.03 19.04
C LYS A 20 2.39 -0.12 17.56
N PRO A 21 2.94 0.92 16.91
CA PRO A 21 3.38 0.82 15.53
C PRO A 21 4.43 -0.28 15.36
N LEU A 22 4.25 -1.15 14.38
CA LEU A 22 5.16 -2.29 14.12
C LEU A 22 6.53 -1.85 13.57
N HIS A 23 6.61 -0.63 13.02
CA HIS A 23 7.80 -0.13 12.36
C HIS A 23 7.88 1.39 12.49
N ASP A 24 9.09 1.95 12.55
CA ASP A 24 9.31 3.41 12.63
C ASP A 24 8.67 4.19 11.49
N TYR A 25 8.66 3.63 10.30
CA TYR A 25 7.95 4.23 9.16
C TYR A 25 6.46 4.47 9.49
N VAL A 26 5.77 3.48 10.04
CA VAL A 26 4.35 3.62 10.42
C VAL A 26 4.18 4.70 11.50
N ARG A 27 5.07 4.71 12.50
CA ARG A 27 5.05 5.70 13.57
C ARG A 27 5.18 7.12 13.02
N THR A 28 6.20 7.37 12.18
CA THR A 28 6.44 8.70 11.60
C THR A 28 5.30 9.17 10.70
N LYS A 29 4.66 8.26 9.96
CA LYS A 29 3.48 8.59 9.13
C LYS A 29 2.27 8.96 9.98
N ILE A 30 2.03 8.26 11.10
CA ILE A 30 0.95 8.59 12.06
C ILE A 30 1.21 9.94 12.71
N GLU A 31 2.43 10.21 13.16
CA GLU A 31 2.82 11.49 13.78
C GLU A 31 2.66 12.64 12.77
N GLY A 32 3.12 12.47 11.52
CA GLY A 32 2.95 13.46 10.46
C GLY A 32 1.48 13.74 10.15
N GLU A 33 0.65 12.69 10.02
CA GLU A 33 -0.79 12.87 9.79
C GLU A 33 -1.47 13.60 10.94
N ARG A 34 -1.14 13.27 12.19
CA ARG A 34 -1.68 13.98 13.37
C ARG A 34 -1.30 15.45 13.37
N ALA A 35 -0.05 15.77 13.04
CA ALA A 35 0.43 17.16 12.97
C ALA A 35 -0.29 17.94 11.86
N VAL A 36 -0.44 17.36 10.67
CA VAL A 36 -1.16 17.98 9.55
C VAL A 36 -2.63 18.23 9.91
N ARG A 37 -3.31 17.26 10.52
CA ARG A 37 -4.71 17.40 10.93
C ARG A 37 -4.90 18.43 12.05
N ALA A 38 -3.96 18.49 13.00
CA ALA A 38 -4.00 19.47 14.07
C ALA A 38 -3.80 20.92 13.58
N ALA A 39 -3.05 21.09 12.48
CA ALA A 39 -2.82 22.42 11.89
C ALA A 39 -4.02 22.97 11.09
N ASP A 40 -5.08 22.16 10.87
CA ASP A 40 -6.27 22.64 10.17
C ASP A 40 -6.97 23.77 10.94
N GLY A 41 -7.20 24.89 10.25
CA GLY A 41 -7.78 26.11 10.82
C GLY A 41 -6.77 27.06 11.48
N GLU A 42 -5.52 26.64 11.72
CA GLU A 42 -4.50 27.52 12.31
C GLU A 42 -4.10 28.61 11.31
N ARG A 43 -4.30 29.88 11.70
CA ARG A 43 -3.94 31.06 10.88
C ARG A 43 -4.51 31.03 9.45
N GLY A 44 -5.67 30.39 9.26
CA GLY A 44 -6.32 30.27 7.95
C GLY A 44 -5.79 29.10 7.09
N LEU A 45 -4.87 28.29 7.60
CA LEU A 45 -4.40 27.07 6.91
C LEU A 45 -5.54 26.03 6.88
N ARG A 46 -5.78 25.46 5.71
CA ARG A 46 -6.73 24.33 5.56
C ARG A 46 -5.95 23.08 5.15
N THR A 47 -6.20 21.99 5.81
CA THR A 47 -5.46 20.74 5.58
C THR A 47 -6.40 19.54 5.55
N CYS A 48 -6.03 18.52 4.82
CA CYS A 48 -6.54 17.15 4.96
C CYS A 48 -5.41 16.15 4.67
N ALA A 49 -5.63 14.88 4.91
CA ALA A 49 -4.65 13.85 4.63
C ALA A 49 -5.21 12.83 3.63
N ILE A 50 -4.43 12.48 2.62
CA ILE A 50 -4.72 11.37 1.71
C ILE A 50 -3.93 10.14 2.21
N ARG A 51 -4.62 9.01 2.32
CA ARG A 51 -4.05 7.70 2.63
C ARG A 51 -4.10 6.80 1.39
N PRO A 52 -3.17 6.95 0.46
CA PRO A 52 -3.14 6.04 -0.67
C PRO A 52 -2.85 4.61 -0.17
N VAL A 53 -3.48 3.65 -0.80
CA VAL A 53 -3.13 2.24 -0.63
C VAL A 53 -1.79 1.93 -1.30
N HIS A 54 -1.47 0.71 -1.68
CA HIS A 54 -0.21 0.42 -2.34
C HIS A 54 -0.13 1.11 -3.70
N ILE A 55 0.77 2.09 -3.82
CA ILE A 55 0.94 2.86 -5.06
C ILE A 55 1.75 2.04 -6.05
N TYR A 56 1.33 2.03 -7.32
CA TYR A 56 2.06 1.46 -8.44
C TYR A 56 2.02 2.39 -9.65
N GLY A 57 2.86 2.15 -10.63
CA GLY A 57 2.92 2.92 -11.87
C GLY A 57 4.34 3.01 -12.42
N PRO A 58 4.53 3.69 -13.56
CA PRO A 58 5.86 4.02 -14.06
C PRO A 58 6.68 4.78 -13.01
N ASP A 59 8.00 4.56 -13.02
CA ASP A 59 8.96 5.20 -12.11
C ASP A 59 8.78 4.85 -10.62
N ASP A 60 8.10 3.71 -10.29
CA ASP A 60 8.06 3.20 -8.91
C ASP A 60 9.47 2.76 -8.46
N PRO A 61 10.12 3.51 -7.55
CA PRO A 61 11.51 3.23 -7.19
C PRO A 61 11.65 2.13 -6.13
N HIS A 62 10.56 1.57 -5.61
CA HIS A 62 10.63 0.82 -4.37
C HIS A 62 9.93 -0.55 -4.40
N ALA A 63 8.64 -0.60 -4.11
CA ALA A 63 8.02 -1.84 -3.67
C ALA A 63 7.89 -2.89 -4.77
N MET A 64 7.47 -2.48 -5.96
CA MET A 64 7.29 -3.41 -7.08
C MET A 64 8.64 -3.90 -7.60
N ILE A 65 9.59 -3.00 -7.86
CA ILE A 65 10.92 -3.35 -8.35
C ILE A 65 11.65 -4.27 -7.40
N GLN A 66 11.67 -3.95 -6.10
CA GLN A 66 12.30 -4.80 -5.09
C GLN A 66 11.69 -6.21 -5.05
N SER A 67 10.38 -6.33 -5.27
CA SER A 67 9.71 -7.62 -5.34
C SER A 67 10.10 -8.40 -6.59
N LEU A 68 10.21 -7.75 -7.74
CA LEU A 68 10.67 -8.36 -8.99
C LEU A 68 12.13 -8.81 -8.89
N GLU A 69 13.01 -7.98 -8.34
CA GLU A 69 14.41 -8.33 -8.07
C GLU A 69 14.52 -9.53 -7.13
N ALA A 70 13.72 -9.56 -6.05
CA ALA A 70 13.71 -10.68 -5.13
C ALA A 70 13.31 -12.01 -5.80
N PHE A 71 12.44 -11.97 -6.81
CA PHE A 71 12.10 -13.16 -7.62
C PHE A 71 13.21 -13.49 -8.63
N ALA A 72 13.78 -12.50 -9.32
CA ALA A 72 14.87 -12.69 -10.28
C ALA A 72 16.08 -13.36 -9.62
N GLU A 73 16.48 -12.87 -8.46
CA GLU A 73 17.58 -13.40 -7.64
C GLU A 73 17.22 -14.68 -6.85
N ARG A 74 16.01 -15.20 -7.01
CA ARG A 74 15.50 -16.38 -6.28
C ARG A 74 15.57 -16.27 -4.75
N ARG A 75 15.59 -15.04 -4.21
CA ARG A 75 15.55 -14.80 -2.77
C ARG A 75 14.19 -15.19 -2.15
N VAL A 76 13.14 -15.23 -2.95
CA VAL A 76 11.79 -15.63 -2.56
C VAL A 76 11.40 -16.89 -3.35
N PRO A 77 11.69 -18.11 -2.81
CA PRO A 77 11.45 -19.37 -3.54
C PRO A 77 9.99 -19.86 -3.47
N PHE A 78 9.13 -19.17 -2.69
CA PHE A 78 7.74 -19.55 -2.50
C PHE A 78 6.83 -18.33 -2.54
N LEU A 79 5.59 -18.51 -2.95
CA LEU A 79 4.53 -17.53 -2.74
C LEU A 79 3.94 -17.72 -1.34
N LEU A 80 3.52 -16.64 -0.70
CA LEU A 80 3.03 -16.66 0.68
C LEU A 80 1.50 -16.73 0.73
N GLY A 81 0.97 -17.55 1.62
CA GLY A 81 -0.47 -17.74 1.78
C GLY A 81 -1.09 -18.62 0.69
N ASN A 82 -2.41 -18.76 0.77
CA ASN A 82 -3.21 -19.59 -0.16
C ASN A 82 -3.63 -18.84 -1.46
N GLY A 83 -3.30 -17.55 -1.58
CA GLY A 83 -3.67 -16.72 -2.72
C GLY A 83 -5.03 -16.02 -2.61
N SER A 84 -5.77 -16.21 -1.51
CA SER A 84 -7.07 -15.56 -1.32
C SER A 84 -6.98 -14.17 -0.68
N ALA A 85 -5.84 -13.82 -0.08
CA ALA A 85 -5.65 -12.52 0.58
C ALA A 85 -5.81 -11.37 -0.43
N ARG A 86 -6.62 -10.40 -0.05
CA ARG A 86 -6.93 -9.22 -0.86
C ARG A 86 -6.00 -8.09 -0.46
N PHE A 87 -5.38 -7.46 -1.46
CA PHE A 87 -4.41 -6.40 -1.28
C PHE A 87 -4.77 -5.22 -2.19
N ASP A 88 -4.91 -4.06 -1.61
CA ASP A 88 -5.41 -2.89 -2.33
C ASP A 88 -4.28 -2.14 -3.04
N VAL A 89 -4.54 -1.68 -4.26
CA VAL A 89 -3.58 -0.99 -5.10
C VAL A 89 -4.17 0.30 -5.67
N VAL A 90 -3.30 1.25 -6.05
CA VAL A 90 -3.69 2.50 -6.68
C VAL A 90 -2.59 2.99 -7.64
N HIS A 91 -2.97 3.34 -8.86
CA HIS A 91 -2.05 3.95 -9.81
C HIS A 91 -1.60 5.34 -9.34
N VAL A 92 -0.35 5.71 -9.60
CA VAL A 92 0.24 6.96 -9.13
C VAL A 92 -0.55 8.19 -9.59
N ASP A 93 -1.07 8.20 -10.82
CA ASP A 93 -1.87 9.32 -11.33
C ASP A 93 -3.23 9.44 -10.63
N ASN A 94 -3.81 8.34 -10.18
CA ASN A 94 -5.03 8.36 -9.36
C ASN A 94 -4.76 8.99 -7.99
N VAL A 95 -3.57 8.76 -7.42
CA VAL A 95 -3.13 9.42 -6.18
C VAL A 95 -2.93 10.91 -6.41
N ALA A 96 -2.25 11.30 -7.49
CA ALA A 96 -2.08 12.71 -7.86
C ALA A 96 -3.43 13.41 -8.06
N HIS A 97 -4.36 12.75 -8.77
CA HIS A 97 -5.72 13.26 -8.96
C HIS A 97 -6.46 13.49 -7.63
N ALA A 98 -6.37 12.54 -6.69
CA ALA A 98 -6.96 12.69 -5.36
C ALA A 98 -6.43 13.92 -4.61
N HIS A 99 -5.13 14.21 -4.72
CA HIS A 99 -4.54 15.40 -4.13
C HIS A 99 -5.06 16.70 -4.78
N LEU A 100 -5.22 16.72 -6.10
CA LEU A 100 -5.79 17.87 -6.82
C LEU A 100 -7.24 18.13 -6.41
N LEU A 101 -8.05 17.08 -6.29
CA LEU A 101 -9.43 17.18 -5.82
C LEU A 101 -9.48 17.72 -4.37
N ALA A 102 -8.65 17.17 -3.49
CA ALA A 102 -8.56 17.63 -2.10
C ALA A 102 -8.14 19.09 -2.01
N ALA A 103 -7.13 19.52 -2.77
CA ALA A 103 -6.68 20.90 -2.83
C ALA A 103 -7.78 21.85 -3.32
N ALA A 104 -8.53 21.48 -4.36
CA ALA A 104 -9.65 22.25 -4.87
C ALA A 104 -10.75 22.42 -3.80
N LYS A 105 -11.11 21.33 -3.10
CA LYS A 105 -12.11 21.36 -2.02
C LYS A 105 -11.68 22.18 -0.81
N LEU A 106 -10.39 22.14 -0.46
CA LEU A 106 -9.82 22.95 0.64
C LEU A 106 -9.76 24.43 0.28
N HIS A 107 -9.60 24.77 -1.01
CA HIS A 107 -9.57 26.16 -1.47
C HIS A 107 -10.97 26.80 -1.57
N ASP A 108 -12.01 26.02 -1.82
CA ASP A 108 -13.38 26.48 -1.98
C ASP A 108 -14.03 26.78 -0.59
N PRO A 109 -14.42 28.03 -0.30
CA PRO A 109 -15.10 28.39 0.95
C PRO A 109 -16.36 27.59 1.25
N ALA A 110 -17.06 27.08 0.21
CA ALA A 110 -18.27 26.29 0.38
C ALA A 110 -18.00 24.87 0.90
N THR A 111 -16.81 24.32 0.63
CA THR A 111 -16.47 22.92 0.94
C THR A 111 -15.31 22.76 1.93
N CYS A 112 -14.48 23.79 2.13
CA CYS A 112 -13.26 23.70 2.95
C CYS A 112 -13.53 23.24 4.38
N ASN A 113 -14.66 23.60 4.98
CA ASN A 113 -15.04 23.17 6.34
C ASN A 113 -15.49 21.70 6.38
N GLN A 114 -15.97 21.16 5.27
CA GLN A 114 -16.38 19.76 5.17
C GLN A 114 -15.15 18.84 5.06
N VAL A 115 -14.11 19.30 4.36
CA VAL A 115 -12.91 18.50 4.04
C VAL A 115 -11.78 18.71 5.03
N GLY A 116 -11.73 19.90 5.66
CA GLY A 116 -10.68 20.28 6.60
C GLY A 116 -10.53 19.34 7.79
N GLY A 117 -9.29 19.01 8.16
CA GLY A 117 -8.94 18.10 9.25
C GLY A 117 -9.27 16.63 8.99
N ARG A 118 -9.83 16.29 7.82
CA ARG A 118 -10.23 14.92 7.49
C ARG A 118 -9.10 14.10 6.87
N VAL A 119 -9.37 12.82 6.76
CA VAL A 119 -8.48 11.81 6.16
C VAL A 119 -9.28 11.06 5.12
N TYR A 120 -8.64 10.63 4.04
CA TYR A 120 -9.30 9.92 2.94
C TYR A 120 -8.45 8.76 2.44
N PHE A 121 -8.99 7.54 2.47
CA PHE A 121 -8.40 6.44 1.72
C PHE A 121 -8.66 6.61 0.22
N THR A 122 -7.65 6.27 -0.58
CA THR A 122 -7.74 6.28 -2.04
C THR A 122 -7.14 4.99 -2.60
N GLY A 123 -7.94 4.25 -3.32
CA GLY A 123 -7.62 3.02 -4.03
C GLY A 123 -8.41 2.97 -5.35
N GLU A 124 -8.33 1.86 -6.06
CA GLU A 124 -9.04 1.67 -7.35
C GLU A 124 -10.36 0.91 -7.21
N GLY A 125 -10.80 0.63 -5.98
CA GLY A 125 -12.04 -0.10 -5.72
C GLY A 125 -11.98 -1.60 -6.01
N HIS A 126 -10.79 -2.13 -6.33
CA HIS A 126 -10.54 -3.55 -6.48
C HIS A 126 -9.28 -3.95 -5.70
N ALA A 127 -9.30 -5.10 -5.07
CA ALA A 127 -8.20 -5.58 -4.26
C ALA A 127 -7.79 -6.99 -4.73
N PRO A 128 -6.82 -7.11 -5.66
CA PRO A 128 -6.30 -8.40 -6.13
C PRO A 128 -5.49 -9.10 -5.03
N ASN A 129 -5.08 -10.34 -5.26
CA ASN A 129 -3.97 -10.92 -4.51
C ASN A 129 -2.66 -10.27 -4.95
N TYR A 130 -1.78 -9.94 -3.99
CA TYR A 130 -0.51 -9.24 -4.29
C TYR A 130 0.36 -9.94 -5.34
N PHE A 131 0.49 -11.26 -5.24
CA PHE A 131 1.32 -12.02 -6.19
C PHE A 131 0.67 -12.15 -7.57
N GLU A 132 -0.66 -12.21 -7.64
CA GLU A 132 -1.36 -12.18 -8.93
C GLU A 132 -1.30 -10.78 -9.57
N PHE A 133 -1.28 -9.74 -8.76
CA PHE A 133 -1.02 -8.38 -9.23
C PHE A 133 0.40 -8.22 -9.80
N LEU A 134 1.41 -8.80 -9.15
CA LEU A 134 2.80 -8.73 -9.64
C LEU A 134 3.09 -9.58 -10.87
N ARG A 135 2.31 -10.64 -11.11
CA ARG A 135 2.58 -11.63 -12.16
C ARG A 135 2.77 -11.04 -13.56
N PRO A 136 1.89 -10.15 -14.07
CA PRO A 136 2.06 -9.56 -15.40
C PRO A 136 3.37 -8.76 -15.54
N PHE A 137 3.82 -8.11 -14.48
CA PHE A 137 5.08 -7.35 -14.48
C PHE A 137 6.29 -8.28 -14.48
N ALA A 138 6.25 -9.38 -13.71
CA ALA A 138 7.30 -10.40 -13.72
C ALA A 138 7.41 -11.05 -15.10
N GLU A 139 6.28 -11.42 -15.71
CA GLU A 139 6.24 -12.01 -17.06
C GLU A 139 6.81 -11.04 -18.12
N ALA A 140 6.46 -9.74 -18.02
CA ALA A 140 6.96 -8.71 -18.92
C ALA A 140 8.48 -8.50 -18.83
N SER A 141 9.08 -8.77 -17.65
CA SER A 141 10.53 -8.71 -17.40
C SER A 141 11.24 -10.05 -17.62
N GLY A 142 10.54 -11.11 -18.08
CA GLY A 142 11.11 -12.45 -18.23
C GLY A 142 11.42 -13.18 -16.93
N ILE A 143 10.88 -12.69 -15.80
CA ILE A 143 11.10 -13.26 -14.47
C ILE A 143 10.12 -14.40 -14.21
N VAL A 144 10.65 -15.56 -13.82
CA VAL A 144 9.84 -16.72 -13.48
C VAL A 144 9.48 -16.70 -12.00
N MET A 145 8.22 -16.39 -11.70
CA MET A 145 7.72 -16.44 -10.34
C MET A 145 7.56 -17.87 -9.81
N PRO A 146 7.76 -18.11 -8.50
CA PRO A 146 7.50 -19.40 -7.87
C PRO A 146 6.07 -19.89 -8.11
N ARG A 147 5.89 -21.21 -8.17
CA ARG A 147 4.56 -21.84 -8.28
C ARG A 147 4.07 -22.41 -6.96
N VAL A 148 4.99 -22.73 -6.07
CA VAL A 148 4.68 -23.34 -4.77
C VAL A 148 4.24 -22.25 -3.79
N ARG A 149 3.12 -22.49 -3.10
CA ARG A 149 2.58 -21.60 -2.07
C ARG A 149 2.81 -22.19 -0.68
N LEU A 150 3.29 -21.38 0.25
CA LEU A 150 3.38 -21.76 1.66
C LEU A 150 2.09 -21.37 2.39
N PRO A 151 1.44 -22.32 3.11
CA PRO A 151 0.26 -22.02 3.93
C PRO A 151 0.54 -20.94 4.98
N GLY A 152 -0.46 -20.09 5.24
CA GLY A 152 -0.34 -18.98 6.19
C GLY A 152 0.24 -19.35 7.55
N PRO A 153 -0.20 -20.43 8.24
CA PRO A 153 0.38 -20.84 9.52
C PRO A 153 1.90 -21.13 9.44
N VAL A 154 2.37 -21.73 8.34
CA VAL A 154 3.81 -21.99 8.12
C VAL A 154 4.56 -20.68 7.95
N VAL A 155 4.02 -19.75 7.16
CA VAL A 155 4.59 -18.41 6.98
C VAL A 155 4.70 -17.66 8.31
N LEU A 156 3.66 -17.74 9.15
CA LEU A 156 3.67 -17.10 10.46
C LEU A 156 4.76 -17.69 11.39
N LEU A 157 4.88 -19.01 11.41
CA LEU A 157 5.89 -19.69 12.20
C LEU A 157 7.31 -19.28 11.77
N LEU A 158 7.57 -19.22 10.45
CA LEU A 158 8.84 -18.76 9.91
C LEU A 158 9.13 -17.30 10.28
N ALA A 159 8.15 -16.41 10.18
CA ALA A 159 8.30 -15.01 10.58
C ALA A 159 8.65 -14.87 12.07
N GLN A 160 8.00 -15.64 12.94
CA GLN A 160 8.28 -15.66 14.39
C GLN A 160 9.69 -16.18 14.69
N ALA A 161 10.11 -17.25 14.01
CA ALA A 161 11.47 -17.79 14.17
C ALA A 161 12.54 -16.78 13.73
N MET A 162 12.33 -16.10 12.59
CA MET A 162 13.24 -15.05 12.11
C MET A 162 13.30 -13.86 13.07
N GLU A 163 12.17 -13.40 13.62
CA GLU A 163 12.18 -12.35 14.65
C GLU A 163 12.90 -12.76 15.92
N LEU A 164 12.82 -14.03 16.32
CA LEU A 164 13.58 -14.53 17.47
C LEU A 164 15.09 -14.51 17.18
N VAL A 165 15.50 -14.94 15.99
CA VAL A 165 16.89 -14.85 15.54
C VAL A 165 17.37 -13.40 15.58
N HIS A 166 16.61 -12.47 15.02
CA HIS A 166 16.94 -11.04 15.06
C HIS A 166 17.12 -10.53 16.50
N ARG A 167 16.21 -10.88 17.43
CA ARG A 167 16.30 -10.46 18.84
C ARG A 167 17.54 -10.99 19.56
N VAL A 168 17.95 -12.23 19.24
CA VAL A 168 19.07 -12.89 19.90
C VAL A 168 20.42 -12.47 19.31
N THR A 169 20.47 -12.31 18.00
CA THR A 169 21.74 -12.10 17.27
C THR A 169 21.96 -10.67 16.81
N GLY A 170 20.90 -9.84 16.76
CA GLY A 170 20.93 -8.51 16.12
C GLY A 170 21.02 -8.57 14.59
N ALA A 171 21.03 -9.77 13.98
CA ALA A 171 21.13 -9.92 12.54
C ALA A 171 19.87 -9.37 11.83
N GLU A 172 20.05 -8.69 10.72
CA GLU A 172 18.92 -8.31 9.86
C GLU A 172 18.28 -9.56 9.25
N VAL A 173 16.95 -9.63 9.32
CA VAL A 173 16.20 -10.74 8.74
C VAL A 173 15.30 -10.23 7.62
N PRO A 174 15.22 -10.96 6.50
CA PRO A 174 14.51 -10.49 5.31
C PRO A 174 12.99 -10.54 5.44
N PHE A 175 12.46 -11.21 6.47
CA PHE A 175 11.04 -11.46 6.63
C PHE A 175 10.60 -11.33 8.08
N HIS A 176 9.57 -10.49 8.31
CA HIS A 176 8.97 -10.20 9.62
C HIS A 176 7.47 -10.46 9.59
N ARG A 177 6.83 -10.54 10.76
CA ARG A 177 5.35 -10.63 10.87
C ARG A 177 4.61 -9.52 10.12
N PHE A 178 5.22 -8.36 9.95
CA PHE A 178 4.69 -7.30 9.10
C PHE A 178 4.38 -7.79 7.67
N HIS A 179 5.33 -8.46 7.02
CA HIS A 179 5.13 -9.01 5.67
C HIS A 179 4.04 -10.09 5.65
N TYR A 180 3.96 -10.91 6.71
CA TYR A 180 2.88 -11.88 6.86
C TYR A 180 1.51 -11.18 6.84
N HIS A 181 1.34 -10.11 7.62
CA HIS A 181 0.05 -9.43 7.73
C HIS A 181 -0.39 -8.78 6.42
N ILE A 182 0.52 -8.17 5.67
CA ILE A 182 0.17 -7.49 4.40
C ILE A 182 0.05 -8.43 3.19
N LEU A 183 0.71 -9.60 3.21
CA LEU A 183 0.74 -10.51 2.05
C LEU A 183 -0.15 -11.75 2.20
N VAL A 184 -0.51 -12.14 3.43
CA VAL A 184 -1.24 -13.38 3.73
C VAL A 184 -2.62 -13.10 4.30
N LYS A 185 -2.90 -11.88 4.74
CA LYS A 185 -4.19 -11.44 5.29
C LYS A 185 -4.81 -10.38 4.41
N ASP A 186 -6.12 -10.22 4.48
CA ASP A 186 -6.83 -9.15 3.80
C ASP A 186 -6.33 -7.78 4.30
N PHE A 187 -6.02 -6.91 3.34
CA PHE A 187 -5.56 -5.57 3.59
C PHE A 187 -6.07 -4.62 2.50
N PHE A 188 -7.34 -4.23 2.61
CA PHE A 188 -7.98 -3.32 1.67
C PHE A 188 -8.98 -2.39 2.37
N PHE A 189 -9.25 -1.24 1.73
CA PHE A 189 -9.96 -0.11 2.32
C PHE A 189 -11.10 0.37 1.44
N SER A 190 -11.99 1.16 2.01
CA SER A 190 -13.12 1.79 1.32
C SER A 190 -12.75 3.21 0.88
N ASN A 191 -13.08 3.57 -0.35
CA ASN A 191 -12.95 4.93 -0.90
C ASN A 191 -14.19 5.80 -0.64
N ALA A 192 -15.22 5.28 0.01
CA ALA A 192 -16.54 5.91 0.08
C ALA A 192 -16.50 7.36 0.60
N ASN A 193 -15.61 7.67 1.53
CA ASN A 193 -15.45 9.04 2.03
C ASN A 193 -14.78 9.95 1.00
N ALA A 194 -13.76 9.48 0.29
CA ALA A 194 -13.13 10.23 -0.80
C ALA A 194 -14.10 10.46 -1.98
N GLU A 195 -14.87 9.46 -2.35
CA GLU A 195 -15.91 9.57 -3.39
C GLU A 195 -16.96 10.61 -3.02
N ARG A 196 -17.51 10.54 -1.81
CA ARG A 196 -18.54 11.44 -1.34
C ARG A 196 -18.07 12.90 -1.17
N ASP A 197 -16.93 13.10 -0.50
CA ASP A 197 -16.50 14.43 -0.05
C ASP A 197 -15.62 15.14 -1.09
N LEU A 198 -14.76 14.41 -1.79
CA LEU A 198 -13.85 14.94 -2.79
C LEU A 198 -14.38 14.80 -4.23
N GLY A 199 -15.34 13.89 -4.46
CA GLY A 199 -15.74 13.46 -5.80
C GLY A 199 -14.68 12.57 -6.46
N TYR A 200 -13.90 11.85 -5.64
CA TYR A 200 -12.83 10.97 -6.14
C TYR A 200 -13.39 9.82 -6.97
N ALA A 201 -12.83 9.66 -8.14
CA ALA A 201 -12.92 8.46 -8.96
C ALA A 201 -11.56 8.26 -9.65
N PRO A 202 -11.10 7.03 -9.85
CA PRO A 202 -9.90 6.78 -10.63
C PRO A 202 -9.98 7.40 -12.03
N VAL A 203 -8.98 8.19 -12.44
CA VAL A 203 -8.87 8.78 -13.79
C VAL A 203 -8.09 7.89 -14.74
N VAL A 204 -7.25 7.01 -14.19
CA VAL A 204 -6.58 5.93 -14.91
C VAL A 204 -7.29 4.64 -14.53
N SER A 205 -7.80 3.93 -15.53
CA SER A 205 -8.43 2.62 -15.33
C SER A 205 -7.38 1.57 -14.93
N LYS A 206 -7.82 0.47 -14.31
CA LYS A 206 -6.95 -0.66 -13.98
C LYS A 206 -6.19 -1.18 -15.20
N GLU A 207 -6.90 -1.38 -16.31
CA GLU A 207 -6.35 -1.91 -17.55
C GLU A 207 -5.28 -0.99 -18.12
N GLU A 208 -5.54 0.32 -18.10
CA GLU A 208 -4.60 1.34 -18.56
C GLU A 208 -3.38 1.45 -17.64
N GLY A 209 -3.57 1.54 -16.33
CA GLY A 209 -2.48 1.60 -15.36
C GLY A 209 -1.58 0.37 -15.41
N MET A 210 -2.18 -0.82 -15.54
CA MET A 210 -1.42 -2.06 -15.76
C MET A 210 -0.62 -2.01 -17.07
N ALA A 211 -1.21 -1.54 -18.17
CA ALA A 211 -0.53 -1.46 -19.46
C ALA A 211 0.65 -0.48 -19.42
N GLN A 212 0.46 0.72 -18.88
CA GLN A 212 1.51 1.72 -18.72
C GLN A 212 2.67 1.19 -17.87
N THR A 213 2.35 0.53 -16.77
CA THR A 213 3.37 -0.03 -15.87
C THR A 213 4.12 -1.19 -16.51
N ILE A 214 3.44 -2.07 -17.27
CA ILE A 214 4.08 -3.16 -18.02
C ILE A 214 5.04 -2.60 -19.09
N GLU A 215 4.63 -1.55 -19.82
CA GLU A 215 5.48 -0.90 -20.82
C GLU A 215 6.75 -0.34 -20.16
N TRP A 216 6.61 0.35 -19.05
CA TRP A 216 7.75 0.88 -18.29
C TRP A 216 8.66 -0.24 -17.77
N VAL A 217 8.11 -1.29 -17.15
CA VAL A 217 8.90 -2.41 -16.61
C VAL A 217 9.73 -3.09 -17.68
N ARG A 218 9.26 -3.16 -18.93
CA ARG A 218 10.02 -3.70 -20.08
C ARG A 218 11.27 -2.87 -20.43
N THR A 219 11.31 -1.61 -20.05
CA THR A 219 12.48 -0.73 -20.27
C THR A 219 13.57 -0.92 -19.21
N LEU A 220 13.26 -1.61 -18.12
CA LEU A 220 14.18 -1.81 -17.00
C LEU A 220 15.09 -3.01 -17.23
N THR A 221 16.33 -2.88 -16.82
CA THR A 221 17.26 -4.01 -16.68
C THR A 221 17.18 -4.49 -15.24
N ILE A 222 16.35 -5.51 -14.98
CA ILE A 222 16.28 -6.15 -13.67
C ILE A 222 17.37 -7.18 -13.59
N SER A 223 18.37 -6.94 -12.74
CA SER A 223 19.51 -7.84 -12.56
C SER A 223 19.07 -9.18 -11.99
N SER A 224 19.50 -10.28 -12.63
CA SER A 224 19.28 -11.66 -12.19
C SER A 224 20.44 -12.15 -11.34
#